data_55bc7a7cba1b23ef04c0b1ecf14cde3f
#
_entry.id   55bc7a7cba1b23ef04c0b1ecf14cde3f
#
_cell.length_a   1.000
_cell.length_b   1.000
_cell.length_c   1.000
_cell.angle_alpha   90.00
_cell.angle_beta   90.00
_cell.angle_gamma   90.00
#
_symmetry.space_group_name_H-M   'P 1'
#
loop_
_entity.id
_entity.type
_entity.pdbx_description
1 polymer ?
#
loop_
_entity_poly.entity_id
_entity_poly.type
_entity_poly.pdbx_seq_one_letter_code
_entity_poly.pdbx_strand_id
1 'polypeptide(L)'
;MNIKEIAKKANVSVATVSRVLNHPENVAPKTKEKVLGIINELGYKPNWFARGLNFNKTNTIGLLIPNILNPAYVEIAKGAEEVANRKGYTTLLCITEGEVKKERKYIQTLIDRRIDGVILVSSLLEDEDIKEMKKQGIAVVLIGENKGNSKEPIVRIDCYAAAFMAVNHLLDCGHTQIAMIYGRVPEMENKNKIEGYEQALLEAGILKNEDYLIKEENTIEGGYIAAR
;
A
#
# COMPACT_ATOMS: atom_id res chain seq x y z
N MET A 1 12.63 16.71 28.42
CA MET A 1 11.58 16.41 29.42
C MET A 1 11.16 14.98 29.28
N ASN A 2 11.01 14.26 30.39
CA ASN A 2 10.72 12.83 30.38
C ASN A 2 9.54 12.48 31.30
N ILE A 3 8.99 11.26 31.16
CA ILE A 3 7.83 10.76 31.92
C ILE A 3 8.08 10.75 33.45
N LYS A 4 9.36 10.63 33.87
CA LYS A 4 9.73 10.64 35.30
C LYS A 4 9.50 12.01 35.95
N GLU A 5 9.74 13.08 35.20
CA GLU A 5 9.50 14.47 35.67
C GLU A 5 8.02 14.76 35.89
N ILE A 6 7.16 14.26 34.97
CA ILE A 6 5.71 14.35 35.10
C ILE A 6 5.24 13.57 36.33
N ALA A 7 5.72 12.35 36.51
CA ALA A 7 5.38 11.52 37.66
C ALA A 7 5.74 12.21 38.99
N LYS A 8 6.92 12.82 39.05
CA LYS A 8 7.38 13.59 40.21
C LYS A 8 6.49 14.81 40.49
N LYS A 9 6.18 15.63 39.46
CA LYS A 9 5.32 16.83 39.61
C LYS A 9 3.88 16.44 39.99
N ALA A 10 3.36 15.35 39.42
CA ALA A 10 2.03 14.86 39.73
C ALA A 10 1.94 14.11 41.07
N ASN A 11 3.06 13.82 41.70
CA ASN A 11 3.19 12.98 42.90
C ASN A 11 2.48 11.61 42.72
N VAL A 12 2.80 10.95 41.61
CA VAL A 12 2.32 9.60 41.24
C VAL A 12 3.47 8.77 40.69
N SER A 13 3.24 7.45 40.55
CA SER A 13 4.25 6.59 39.92
C SER A 13 4.32 6.82 38.41
N VAL A 14 5.47 6.49 37.79
CA VAL A 14 5.62 6.48 36.32
C VAL A 14 4.59 5.56 35.68
N ALA A 15 4.26 4.43 36.31
CA ALA A 15 3.23 3.51 35.86
C ALA A 15 1.84 4.17 35.84
N THR A 16 1.53 5.05 36.81
CA THR A 16 0.28 5.81 36.84
C THR A 16 0.20 6.80 35.70
N VAL A 17 1.31 7.56 35.42
CA VAL A 17 1.36 8.47 34.27
C VAL A 17 1.19 7.71 32.97
N SER A 18 1.87 6.58 32.81
CA SER A 18 1.73 5.71 31.64
C SER A 18 0.28 5.20 31.47
N ARG A 19 -0.39 4.85 32.58
CA ARG A 19 -1.78 4.40 32.55
C ARG A 19 -2.74 5.54 32.18
N VAL A 20 -2.53 6.76 32.66
CA VAL A 20 -3.31 7.95 32.25
C VAL A 20 -3.21 8.20 30.75
N LEU A 21 -2.01 8.02 30.17
CA LEU A 21 -1.76 8.25 28.74
C LEU A 21 -2.33 7.13 27.83
N ASN A 22 -2.37 5.89 28.34
CA ASN A 22 -2.65 4.73 27.52
C ASN A 22 -4.01 4.06 27.82
N HIS A 23 -4.46 4.13 29.05
CA HIS A 23 -5.70 3.52 29.56
C HIS A 23 -6.39 4.47 30.52
N PRO A 24 -6.80 5.67 30.06
CA PRO A 24 -7.38 6.71 30.89
C PRO A 24 -8.68 6.29 31.59
N GLU A 25 -9.36 5.27 31.07
CA GLU A 25 -10.57 4.66 31.64
C GLU A 25 -10.27 3.88 32.91
N ASN A 26 -9.03 3.43 33.12
CA ASN A 26 -8.61 2.63 34.26
C ASN A 26 -7.95 3.49 35.37
N VAL A 27 -8.15 4.82 35.34
CA VAL A 27 -7.57 5.75 36.31
C VAL A 27 -8.65 6.64 36.89
N ALA A 28 -8.58 6.87 38.20
CA ALA A 28 -9.53 7.74 38.88
C ALA A 28 -9.56 9.15 38.25
N PRO A 29 -10.75 9.76 38.01
CA PRO A 29 -10.89 11.02 37.28
C PRO A 29 -10.00 12.14 37.80
N LYS A 30 -9.91 12.29 39.12
CA LYS A 30 -9.08 13.33 39.77
C LYS A 30 -7.58 13.15 39.48
N THR A 31 -7.09 11.92 39.43
CA THR A 31 -5.69 11.62 39.10
C THR A 31 -5.41 11.87 37.61
N LYS A 32 -6.35 11.48 36.75
CA LYS A 32 -6.28 11.73 35.29
C LYS A 32 -6.21 13.22 35.01
N GLU A 33 -7.10 14.02 35.56
CA GLU A 33 -7.14 15.48 35.38
C GLU A 33 -5.82 16.13 35.81
N LYS A 34 -5.31 15.76 36.99
CA LYS A 34 -4.04 16.26 37.51
C LYS A 34 -2.87 15.98 36.59
N VAL A 35 -2.76 14.74 36.14
CA VAL A 35 -1.65 14.31 35.25
C VAL A 35 -1.75 14.98 33.89
N LEU A 36 -2.93 15.05 33.27
CA LEU A 36 -3.16 15.71 31.99
C LEU A 36 -2.88 17.22 32.07
N GLY A 37 -3.26 17.88 33.17
CA GLY A 37 -2.96 19.30 33.40
C GLY A 37 -1.45 19.56 33.40
N ILE A 38 -0.67 18.72 34.10
CA ILE A 38 0.79 18.83 34.13
C ILE A 38 1.43 18.55 32.77
N ILE A 39 0.90 17.56 32.02
CA ILE A 39 1.36 17.25 30.66
C ILE A 39 1.18 18.48 29.76
N ASN A 40 0.02 19.11 29.79
CA ASN A 40 -0.30 20.30 29.01
C ASN A 40 0.57 21.52 29.44
N GLU A 41 0.69 21.76 30.75
CA GLU A 41 1.54 22.84 31.29
C GLU A 41 2.98 22.73 30.83
N LEU A 42 3.51 21.51 30.81
CA LEU A 42 4.89 21.23 30.47
C LEU A 42 5.14 21.02 28.95
N GLY A 43 4.10 21.03 28.13
CA GLY A 43 4.19 20.74 26.69
C GLY A 43 4.79 19.36 26.39
N TYR A 44 4.60 18.40 27.33
CA TYR A 44 5.17 17.07 27.13
C TYR A 44 4.43 16.33 26.01
N LYS A 45 5.17 15.94 25.00
CA LYS A 45 4.68 15.03 23.96
C LYS A 45 5.15 13.61 24.30
N PRO A 46 4.23 12.66 24.50
CA PRO A 46 4.58 11.26 24.71
C PRO A 46 5.47 10.76 23.57
N ASN A 47 6.56 10.09 23.91
CA ASN A 47 7.41 9.49 22.88
C ASN A 47 6.69 8.27 22.29
N TRP A 48 6.25 8.38 21.07
CA TRP A 48 5.56 7.32 20.32
C TRP A 48 6.36 6.02 20.25
N PHE A 49 7.70 6.11 20.17
CA PHE A 49 8.59 4.95 20.19
C PHE A 49 8.53 4.20 21.53
N ALA A 50 8.48 4.94 22.65
CA ALA A 50 8.33 4.33 23.98
C ALA A 50 6.94 3.70 24.17
N ARG A 51 5.92 4.21 23.49
CA ARG A 51 4.56 3.67 23.48
C ARG A 51 4.50 2.36 22.69
N GLY A 52 5.13 2.30 21.52
CA GLY A 52 5.24 1.11 20.68
C GLY A 52 5.94 -0.05 21.39
N LEU A 53 6.95 0.22 22.22
CA LEU A 53 7.65 -0.79 23.01
C LEU A 53 6.76 -1.51 24.02
N ASN A 54 5.76 -0.83 24.58
CA ASN A 54 4.86 -1.42 25.59
C ASN A 54 3.64 -2.14 24.99
N PHE A 55 3.23 -1.80 23.77
CA PHE A 55 2.01 -2.35 23.13
C PHE A 55 2.28 -3.20 21.89
N ASN A 56 3.54 -3.32 21.45
CA ASN A 56 3.93 -4.00 20.21
C ASN A 56 3.16 -3.48 18.98
N LYS A 57 2.64 -2.24 19.03
CA LYS A 57 1.91 -1.58 17.95
C LYS A 57 2.33 -0.12 17.84
N THR A 58 2.61 0.31 16.61
CA THR A 58 2.97 1.69 16.29
C THR A 58 1.84 2.47 15.65
N ASN A 59 0.72 1.79 15.32
CA ASN A 59 -0.38 2.31 14.52
C ASN A 59 0.12 2.98 13.23
N THR A 60 1.10 2.36 12.61
CA THR A 60 1.72 2.84 11.38
C THR A 60 1.75 1.71 10.36
N ILE A 61 1.34 2.01 9.14
CA ILE A 61 1.47 1.11 7.99
C ILE A 61 2.32 1.77 6.90
N GLY A 62 3.06 0.94 6.16
CA GLY A 62 3.74 1.34 4.93
C GLY A 62 2.83 1.15 3.73
N LEU A 63 2.87 2.06 2.78
CA LEU A 63 2.25 1.90 1.47
C LEU A 63 3.32 2.14 0.41
N LEU A 64 3.68 1.10 -0.32
CA LEU A 64 4.68 1.17 -1.38
C LEU A 64 3.97 1.18 -2.73
N ILE A 65 4.25 2.20 -3.54
CA ILE A 65 3.73 2.34 -4.90
C ILE A 65 4.88 2.58 -5.88
N PRO A 66 4.76 2.16 -7.15
CA PRO A 66 5.82 2.39 -8.14
C PRO A 66 6.08 3.86 -8.42
N ASN A 67 5.03 4.66 -8.61
CA ASN A 67 5.15 6.10 -8.89
C ASN A 67 3.85 6.83 -8.55
N ILE A 68 3.89 8.16 -8.56
CA ILE A 68 2.74 9.04 -8.32
C ILE A 68 2.17 9.66 -9.62
N LEU A 69 2.73 9.32 -10.77
CA LEU A 69 2.28 9.85 -12.06
C LEU A 69 1.12 9.05 -12.63
N ASN A 70 1.00 7.79 -12.24
CA ASN A 70 -0.12 6.95 -12.62
C ASN A 70 -1.32 7.23 -11.71
N PRO A 71 -2.45 7.75 -12.23
CA PRO A 71 -3.65 8.06 -11.45
C PRO A 71 -4.19 6.87 -10.65
N ALA A 72 -4.05 5.65 -11.16
CA ALA A 72 -4.52 4.45 -10.47
C ALA A 72 -3.79 4.25 -9.12
N TYR A 73 -2.48 4.49 -9.07
CA TYR A 73 -1.72 4.37 -7.82
C TYR A 73 -2.10 5.45 -6.80
N VAL A 74 -2.45 6.65 -7.29
CA VAL A 74 -2.92 7.75 -6.44
C VAL A 74 -4.28 7.42 -5.81
N GLU A 75 -5.21 6.88 -6.59
CA GLU A 75 -6.53 6.47 -6.08
C GLU A 75 -6.41 5.29 -5.08
N ILE A 76 -5.53 4.33 -5.35
CA ILE A 76 -5.21 3.25 -4.40
C ILE A 76 -4.65 3.85 -3.09
N ALA A 77 -3.71 4.78 -3.20
CA ALA A 77 -3.10 5.42 -2.03
C ALA A 77 -4.12 6.18 -1.20
N LYS A 78 -5.00 6.93 -1.85
CA LYS A 78 -6.09 7.67 -1.21
C LYS A 78 -7.06 6.74 -0.48
N GLY A 79 -7.52 5.67 -1.15
CA GLY A 79 -8.44 4.70 -0.54
C GLY A 79 -7.82 3.97 0.66
N ALA A 80 -6.55 3.58 0.56
CA ALA A 80 -5.82 2.93 1.65
C ALA A 80 -5.61 3.88 2.84
N GLU A 81 -5.20 5.14 2.57
CA GLU A 81 -5.01 6.16 3.61
C GLU A 81 -6.31 6.48 4.34
N GLU A 82 -7.40 6.68 3.62
CA GLU A 82 -8.72 7.00 4.21
C GLU A 82 -9.20 5.92 5.18
N VAL A 83 -9.04 4.64 4.83
CA VAL A 83 -9.39 3.53 5.71
C VAL A 83 -8.44 3.45 6.90
N ALA A 84 -7.13 3.60 6.68
CA ALA A 84 -6.11 3.58 7.72
C ALA A 84 -6.37 4.68 8.75
N ASN A 85 -6.61 5.91 8.29
CA ASN A 85 -6.89 7.07 9.14
C ASN A 85 -8.14 6.87 10.00
N ARG A 86 -9.24 6.38 9.42
CA ARG A 86 -10.48 6.03 10.16
C ARG A 86 -10.24 4.98 11.25
N LYS A 87 -9.24 4.12 11.08
CA LYS A 87 -8.83 3.09 12.03
C LYS A 87 -7.75 3.56 13.01
N GLY A 88 -7.34 4.82 12.95
CA GLY A 88 -6.30 5.40 13.81
C GLY A 88 -4.87 5.02 13.41
N TYR A 89 -4.66 4.60 12.16
CA TYR A 89 -3.33 4.33 11.60
C TYR A 89 -2.80 5.51 10.81
N THR A 90 -1.48 5.70 10.87
CA THR A 90 -0.75 6.61 9.99
C THR A 90 -0.19 5.84 8.81
N THR A 91 -0.33 6.35 7.60
CA THR A 91 0.22 5.75 6.39
C THR A 91 1.53 6.43 6.00
N LEU A 92 2.59 5.65 5.82
CA LEU A 92 3.87 6.09 5.27
C LEU A 92 3.94 5.71 3.80
N LEU A 93 3.82 6.72 2.92
CA LEU A 93 3.93 6.51 1.48
C LEU A 93 5.41 6.42 1.06
N CYS A 94 5.75 5.36 0.33
CA CYS A 94 7.07 5.10 -0.23
C CYS A 94 6.96 4.90 -1.74
N ILE A 95 7.77 5.63 -2.51
CA ILE A 95 7.77 5.57 -3.99
C ILE A 95 8.99 4.76 -4.44
N THR A 96 8.73 3.58 -5.02
CA THR A 96 9.77 2.60 -5.35
C THR A 96 10.40 2.82 -6.73
N GLU A 97 9.76 3.61 -7.61
CA GLU A 97 10.14 3.81 -9.02
C GLU A 97 10.19 2.51 -9.83
N GLY A 98 9.51 1.46 -9.35
CA GLY A 98 9.55 0.13 -9.98
C GLY A 98 10.91 -0.56 -9.84
N GLU A 99 11.74 -0.13 -8.86
CA GLU A 99 13.06 -0.69 -8.60
C GLU A 99 13.05 -1.61 -7.37
N VAL A 100 13.30 -2.91 -7.56
CA VAL A 100 13.33 -3.90 -6.46
C VAL A 100 14.35 -3.54 -5.37
N LYS A 101 15.49 -2.94 -5.73
CA LYS A 101 16.51 -2.52 -4.74
C LYS A 101 15.99 -1.40 -3.85
N LYS A 102 15.25 -0.44 -4.42
CA LYS A 102 14.66 0.67 -3.70
C LYS A 102 13.52 0.19 -2.80
N GLU A 103 12.73 -0.75 -3.32
CA GLU A 103 11.65 -1.41 -2.57
C GLU A 103 12.20 -2.12 -1.33
N ARG A 104 13.22 -2.98 -1.47
CA ARG A 104 13.89 -3.64 -0.34
C ARG A 104 14.47 -2.66 0.67
N LYS A 105 15.05 -1.54 0.21
CA LYS A 105 15.57 -0.49 1.11
C LYS A 105 14.46 0.15 1.94
N TYR A 106 13.31 0.45 1.33
CA TYR A 106 12.15 0.97 2.08
C TYR A 106 11.64 -0.06 3.08
N ILE A 107 11.49 -1.33 2.67
CA ILE A 107 11.05 -2.40 3.58
C ILE A 107 11.97 -2.49 4.79
N GLN A 108 13.30 -2.50 4.61
CA GLN A 108 14.22 -2.52 5.74
C GLN A 108 14.01 -1.31 6.66
N THR A 109 13.86 -0.11 6.10
CA THR A 109 13.60 1.12 6.86
C THR A 109 12.29 1.01 7.66
N LEU A 110 11.25 0.41 7.10
CA LEU A 110 9.95 0.23 7.73
C LEU A 110 10.01 -0.83 8.84
N ILE A 111 10.77 -1.91 8.63
CA ILE A 111 11.08 -2.92 9.66
C ILE A 111 11.77 -2.26 10.87
N ASP A 112 12.82 -1.48 10.62
CA ASP A 112 13.56 -0.77 11.67
C ASP A 112 12.67 0.20 12.46
N ARG A 113 11.66 0.75 11.81
CA ARG A 113 10.63 1.61 12.42
C ARG A 113 9.50 0.85 13.10
N ARG A 114 9.52 -0.48 13.05
CA ARG A 114 8.52 -1.38 13.67
C ARG A 114 7.10 -1.06 13.25
N ILE A 115 6.87 -0.89 11.95
CA ILE A 115 5.50 -0.69 11.44
C ILE A 115 4.64 -1.95 11.67
N ASP A 116 3.34 -1.78 11.76
CA ASP A 116 2.41 -2.88 12.04
C ASP A 116 2.04 -3.66 10.78
N GLY A 117 2.12 -3.04 9.61
CA GLY A 117 1.77 -3.66 8.35
C GLY A 117 2.26 -2.88 7.14
N VAL A 118 2.20 -3.52 5.98
CA VAL A 118 2.56 -2.93 4.70
C VAL A 118 1.58 -3.32 3.61
N ILE A 119 1.29 -2.37 2.74
CA ILE A 119 0.55 -2.57 1.50
C ILE A 119 1.56 -2.39 0.35
N LEU A 120 1.71 -3.41 -0.47
CA LEU A 120 2.63 -3.45 -1.59
C LEU A 120 1.84 -3.41 -2.89
N VAL A 121 2.00 -2.33 -3.68
CA VAL A 121 1.29 -2.14 -4.95
C VAL A 121 2.23 -2.46 -6.10
N SER A 122 1.85 -3.39 -6.97
CA SER A 122 2.64 -3.85 -8.12
C SER A 122 4.08 -4.16 -7.72
N SER A 123 4.24 -4.89 -6.62
CA SER A 123 5.54 -5.21 -6.02
C SER A 123 6.37 -6.15 -6.87
N LEU A 124 7.67 -5.92 -6.88
CA LEU A 124 8.67 -6.79 -7.50
C LEU A 124 9.38 -7.71 -6.51
N LEU A 125 8.97 -7.69 -5.24
CA LEU A 125 9.51 -8.54 -4.18
C LEU A 125 9.18 -10.00 -4.42
N GLU A 126 10.05 -10.87 -3.95
CA GLU A 126 9.89 -12.32 -3.99
C GLU A 126 9.28 -12.84 -2.67
N ASP A 127 8.85 -14.09 -2.69
CA ASP A 127 8.22 -14.74 -1.52
C ASP A 127 9.13 -14.73 -0.27
N GLU A 128 10.45 -14.75 -0.46
CA GLU A 128 11.44 -14.66 0.60
C GLU A 128 11.41 -13.31 1.32
N ASP A 129 11.31 -12.21 0.57
CA ASP A 129 11.19 -10.86 1.13
C ASP A 129 9.90 -10.73 1.97
N ILE A 130 8.80 -11.29 1.48
CA ILE A 130 7.50 -11.31 2.18
C ILE A 130 7.58 -12.15 3.45
N LYS A 131 8.19 -13.34 3.39
CA LYS A 131 8.38 -14.21 4.55
C LYS A 131 9.21 -13.53 5.64
N GLU A 132 10.24 -12.76 5.26
CA GLU A 132 11.06 -12.04 6.23
C GLU A 132 10.25 -10.95 6.96
N MET A 133 9.46 -10.15 6.26
CA MET A 133 8.55 -9.18 6.89
C MET A 133 7.61 -9.83 7.90
N LYS A 134 7.04 -10.99 7.54
CA LYS A 134 6.14 -11.74 8.44
C LYS A 134 6.84 -12.28 9.68
N LYS A 135 8.08 -12.76 9.56
CA LYS A 135 8.89 -13.17 10.75
C LYS A 135 9.09 -12.01 11.72
N GLN A 136 9.14 -10.77 11.21
CA GLN A 136 9.22 -9.56 12.03
C GLN A 136 7.85 -9.11 12.59
N GLY A 137 6.79 -9.87 12.32
CA GLY A 137 5.43 -9.57 12.79
C GLY A 137 4.68 -8.52 11.98
N ILE A 138 5.16 -8.18 10.77
CA ILE A 138 4.53 -7.21 9.89
C ILE A 138 3.44 -7.90 9.06
N ALA A 139 2.22 -7.37 9.09
CA ALA A 139 1.15 -7.82 8.21
C ALA A 139 1.38 -7.32 6.77
N VAL A 140 1.19 -8.20 5.78
CA VAL A 140 1.41 -7.87 4.37
C VAL A 140 0.13 -8.02 3.59
N VAL A 141 -0.20 -7.03 2.76
CA VAL A 141 -1.27 -7.06 1.76
C VAL A 141 -0.67 -6.68 0.42
N LEU A 142 -1.03 -7.41 -0.62
CA LEU A 142 -0.58 -7.18 -1.99
C LEU A 142 -1.71 -6.54 -2.81
N ILE A 143 -1.37 -5.62 -3.71
CA ILE A 143 -2.30 -5.06 -4.70
C ILE A 143 -1.66 -5.19 -6.08
N GLY A 144 -2.42 -5.75 -7.03
CA GLY A 144 -1.93 -6.08 -8.38
C GLY A 144 -1.42 -7.52 -8.48
N GLU A 145 -0.70 -7.81 -9.55
CA GLU A 145 -0.10 -9.12 -9.75
C GLU A 145 1.17 -9.29 -8.89
N ASN A 146 1.39 -10.49 -8.41
CA ASN A 146 2.60 -10.87 -7.69
C ASN A 146 3.34 -11.99 -8.43
N LYS A 147 4.65 -11.89 -8.52
CA LYS A 147 5.50 -12.89 -9.18
C LYS A 147 5.58 -14.22 -8.44
N GLY A 148 5.28 -14.24 -7.14
CA GLY A 148 5.36 -15.41 -6.29
C GLY A 148 4.02 -16.14 -6.10
N ASN A 149 4.10 -17.30 -5.44
CA ASN A 149 2.94 -18.06 -4.96
C ASN A 149 2.58 -17.67 -3.51
N SER A 150 2.72 -16.41 -3.17
CA SER A 150 2.43 -15.92 -1.83
C SER A 150 0.99 -16.22 -1.44
N LYS A 151 0.80 -16.70 -0.21
CA LYS A 151 -0.53 -16.92 0.39
C LYS A 151 -1.09 -15.69 1.09
N GLU A 152 -0.46 -14.53 0.86
CA GLU A 152 -0.89 -13.29 1.48
C GLU A 152 -2.20 -12.78 0.85
N PRO A 153 -2.99 -12.00 1.61
CA PRO A 153 -4.14 -11.32 1.05
C PRO A 153 -3.73 -10.49 -0.17
N ILE A 154 -4.42 -10.68 -1.28
CA ILE A 154 -4.18 -9.95 -2.52
C ILE A 154 -5.46 -9.32 -3.03
N VAL A 155 -5.38 -8.07 -3.43
CA VAL A 155 -6.41 -7.34 -4.17
C VAL A 155 -5.92 -7.17 -5.60
N ARG A 156 -6.64 -7.72 -6.56
CA ARG A 156 -6.26 -7.66 -7.98
C ARG A 156 -7.46 -7.42 -8.88
N ILE A 157 -7.19 -6.86 -10.05
CA ILE A 157 -8.13 -6.80 -11.15
C ILE A 157 -7.88 -8.02 -12.04
N ASP A 158 -8.96 -8.67 -12.47
CA ASP A 158 -8.85 -9.71 -13.50
C ASP A 158 -8.61 -9.03 -14.85
N CYS A 159 -7.31 -8.88 -15.19
CA CYS A 159 -6.88 -8.21 -16.40
C CYS A 159 -7.27 -8.94 -17.67
N TYR A 160 -7.39 -10.27 -17.63
CA TYR A 160 -7.91 -11.06 -18.73
C TYR A 160 -9.38 -10.73 -19.00
N ALA A 161 -10.22 -10.86 -17.98
CA ALA A 161 -11.64 -10.58 -18.11
C ALA A 161 -11.90 -9.12 -18.50
N ALA A 162 -11.14 -8.17 -17.96
CA ALA A 162 -11.28 -6.75 -18.29
C ALA A 162 -10.97 -6.48 -19.77
N ALA A 163 -9.88 -7.04 -20.30
CA ALA A 163 -9.53 -6.89 -21.72
C ALA A 163 -10.55 -7.61 -22.63
N PHE A 164 -10.92 -8.82 -22.27
CA PHE A 164 -11.94 -9.59 -22.99
C PHE A 164 -13.27 -8.82 -23.10
N MET A 165 -13.76 -8.27 -22.00
CA MET A 165 -15.00 -7.47 -21.98
C MET A 165 -14.89 -6.21 -22.83
N ALA A 166 -13.76 -5.49 -22.74
CA ALA A 166 -13.57 -4.27 -23.51
C ALA A 166 -13.54 -4.54 -25.03
N VAL A 167 -12.84 -5.57 -25.45
CA VAL A 167 -12.80 -5.97 -26.87
C VAL A 167 -14.16 -6.44 -27.36
N ASN A 168 -14.86 -7.28 -26.61
CA ASN A 168 -16.21 -7.70 -26.98
C ASN A 168 -17.18 -6.53 -27.13
N HIS A 169 -17.10 -5.54 -26.24
CA HIS A 169 -17.89 -4.34 -26.39
C HIS A 169 -17.63 -3.62 -27.72
N LEU A 170 -16.37 -3.51 -28.15
CA LEU A 170 -16.04 -2.92 -29.46
C LEU A 170 -16.57 -3.78 -30.63
N LEU A 171 -16.47 -5.11 -30.51
CA LEU A 171 -16.99 -6.06 -31.49
C LEU A 171 -18.53 -5.93 -31.61
N ASP A 172 -19.23 -5.84 -30.49
CA ASP A 172 -20.68 -5.63 -30.44
C ASP A 172 -21.10 -4.30 -31.07
N CYS A 173 -20.21 -3.28 -31.01
CA CYS A 173 -20.40 -2.01 -31.71
C CYS A 173 -20.07 -2.08 -33.22
N GLY A 174 -19.67 -3.25 -33.75
CA GLY A 174 -19.37 -3.48 -35.15
C GLY A 174 -17.94 -3.18 -35.60
N HIS A 175 -17.04 -2.92 -34.63
CA HIS A 175 -15.61 -2.72 -34.94
C HIS A 175 -14.90 -4.08 -35.14
N THR A 176 -14.15 -4.20 -36.23
CA THR A 176 -13.37 -5.43 -36.55
C THR A 176 -11.87 -5.19 -36.59
N GLN A 177 -11.45 -3.92 -36.62
CA GLN A 177 -10.03 -3.52 -36.56
C GLN A 177 -9.77 -2.85 -35.20
N ILE A 178 -9.34 -3.65 -34.26
CA ILE A 178 -9.16 -3.25 -32.86
C ILE A 178 -7.68 -3.35 -32.52
N ALA A 179 -7.05 -2.23 -32.19
CA ALA A 179 -5.68 -2.20 -31.69
C ALA A 179 -5.64 -2.14 -30.16
N MET A 180 -4.57 -2.66 -29.58
CA MET A 180 -4.32 -2.61 -28.16
C MET A 180 -2.96 -1.98 -27.88
N ILE A 181 -2.96 -0.88 -27.13
CA ILE A 181 -1.75 -0.26 -26.59
C ILE A 181 -1.55 -0.79 -25.18
N TYR A 182 -0.38 -1.31 -24.86
CA TYR A 182 -0.06 -1.81 -23.53
C TYR A 182 1.30 -1.32 -23.03
N GLY A 183 1.44 -1.20 -21.72
CA GLY A 183 2.64 -0.70 -21.07
C GLY A 183 3.76 -1.73 -20.96
N ARG A 184 4.91 -1.31 -20.41
CA ARG A 184 6.07 -2.19 -20.22
C ARG A 184 6.05 -2.99 -18.94
N VAL A 185 5.24 -2.59 -17.96
CA VAL A 185 5.16 -3.24 -16.63
C VAL A 185 3.72 -3.28 -16.09
N PRO A 186 3.37 -4.23 -15.23
CA PRO A 186 4.07 -5.49 -14.97
C PRO A 186 3.84 -6.51 -16.13
N GLU A 187 4.81 -7.38 -16.34
CA GLU A 187 4.78 -8.34 -17.46
C GLU A 187 3.57 -9.30 -17.40
N MET A 188 3.20 -9.77 -16.21
CA MET A 188 2.07 -10.66 -16.01
C MET A 188 0.72 -9.99 -16.31
N GLU A 189 0.51 -8.75 -15.86
CA GLU A 189 -0.71 -7.99 -16.17
C GLU A 189 -0.88 -7.79 -17.67
N ASN A 190 0.20 -7.47 -18.37
CA ASN A 190 0.18 -7.31 -19.82
C ASN A 190 -0.13 -8.62 -20.53
N LYS A 191 0.46 -9.73 -20.08
CA LYS A 191 0.17 -11.06 -20.62
C LYS A 191 -1.31 -11.38 -20.51
N ASN A 192 -1.89 -11.23 -19.34
CA ASN A 192 -3.31 -11.49 -19.10
C ASN A 192 -4.21 -10.58 -19.98
N LYS A 193 -3.85 -9.30 -20.14
CA LYS A 193 -4.59 -8.37 -21.03
C LYS A 193 -4.54 -8.82 -22.50
N ILE A 194 -3.36 -9.21 -22.96
CA ILE A 194 -3.15 -9.68 -24.33
C ILE A 194 -3.94 -10.97 -24.57
N GLU A 195 -3.87 -11.93 -23.64
CA GLU A 195 -4.65 -13.16 -23.74
C GLU A 195 -6.16 -12.90 -23.80
N GLY A 196 -6.68 -11.97 -23.00
CA GLY A 196 -8.09 -11.57 -23.05
C GLY A 196 -8.49 -10.92 -24.38
N TYR A 197 -7.63 -10.03 -24.90
CA TYR A 197 -7.82 -9.42 -26.22
C TYR A 197 -7.83 -10.47 -27.32
N GLU A 198 -6.84 -11.37 -27.35
CA GLU A 198 -6.73 -12.43 -28.35
C GLU A 198 -7.94 -13.39 -28.33
N GLN A 199 -8.38 -13.75 -27.14
CA GLN A 199 -9.53 -14.65 -26.97
C GLN A 199 -10.82 -14.02 -27.50
N ALA A 200 -11.04 -12.73 -27.26
CA ALA A 200 -12.24 -12.06 -27.77
C ALA A 200 -12.25 -11.99 -29.31
N LEU A 201 -11.10 -11.69 -29.94
CA LEU A 201 -10.98 -11.73 -31.40
C LEU A 201 -11.20 -13.12 -31.96
N LEU A 202 -10.64 -14.16 -31.32
CA LEU A 202 -10.78 -15.55 -31.72
C LEU A 202 -12.26 -16.00 -31.71
N GLU A 203 -12.99 -15.68 -30.65
CA GLU A 203 -14.41 -16.01 -30.53
C GLU A 203 -15.27 -15.31 -31.59
N ALA A 204 -14.87 -14.11 -32.02
CA ALA A 204 -15.49 -13.39 -33.12
C ALA A 204 -15.05 -13.85 -34.51
N GLY A 205 -14.15 -14.84 -34.61
CA GLY A 205 -13.60 -15.33 -35.89
C GLY A 205 -12.68 -14.34 -36.59
N ILE A 206 -12.10 -13.36 -35.85
CA ILE A 206 -11.18 -12.36 -36.38
C ILE A 206 -9.74 -12.81 -36.13
N LEU A 207 -8.94 -12.83 -37.20
CA LEU A 207 -7.53 -13.16 -37.10
C LEU A 207 -6.78 -11.99 -36.43
N LYS A 208 -5.98 -12.33 -35.43
CA LYS A 208 -5.08 -11.37 -34.78
C LYS A 208 -4.11 -10.77 -35.79
N ASN A 209 -3.95 -9.45 -35.75
CA ASN A 209 -2.88 -8.74 -36.44
C ASN A 209 -1.85 -8.27 -35.41
N GLU A 210 -0.60 -8.72 -35.56
CA GLU A 210 0.49 -8.35 -34.63
C GLU A 210 0.79 -6.85 -34.64
N ASP A 211 0.56 -6.15 -35.76
CA ASP A 211 0.75 -4.69 -35.87
C ASP A 211 -0.24 -3.89 -35.01
N TYR A 212 -1.29 -4.57 -34.50
CA TYR A 212 -2.28 -3.94 -33.64
C TYR A 212 -1.98 -4.13 -32.15
N LEU A 213 -0.87 -4.83 -31.81
CA LEU A 213 -0.36 -4.96 -30.45
C LEU A 213 0.84 -4.04 -30.24
N ILE A 214 0.59 -2.86 -29.71
CA ILE A 214 1.58 -1.79 -29.62
C ILE A 214 2.08 -1.67 -28.18
N LYS A 215 3.38 -1.90 -27.99
CA LYS A 215 4.05 -1.80 -26.69
C LYS A 215 4.75 -0.46 -26.55
N GLU A 216 4.32 0.35 -25.59
CA GLU A 216 4.92 1.66 -25.32
C GLU A 216 5.05 1.96 -23.82
N GLU A 217 5.74 3.03 -23.48
CA GLU A 217 5.83 3.50 -22.10
C GLU A 217 4.44 3.89 -21.57
N ASN A 218 4.18 3.57 -20.32
CA ASN A 218 2.90 3.90 -19.65
C ASN A 218 2.84 5.38 -19.23
N THR A 219 2.92 6.26 -20.24
CA THR A 219 2.91 7.73 -20.14
C THR A 219 1.98 8.32 -21.19
N ILE A 220 1.63 9.60 -21.03
CA ILE A 220 0.82 10.32 -22.01
C ILE A 220 1.56 10.38 -23.35
N GLU A 221 2.88 10.62 -23.34
CA GLU A 221 3.71 10.68 -24.55
C GLU A 221 3.81 9.33 -25.25
N GLY A 222 4.00 8.23 -24.47
CA GLY A 222 3.99 6.87 -25.02
C GLY A 222 2.66 6.54 -25.69
N GLY A 223 1.54 6.88 -25.08
CA GLY A 223 0.22 6.73 -25.70
C GLY A 223 0.06 7.54 -26.99
N TYR A 224 0.59 8.76 -27.04
CA TYR A 224 0.57 9.60 -28.23
C TYR A 224 1.44 9.00 -29.36
N ILE A 225 2.62 8.48 -29.03
CA ILE A 225 3.50 7.82 -30.01
C ILE A 225 2.83 6.56 -30.56
N ALA A 226 2.25 5.75 -29.70
CA ALA A 226 1.58 4.50 -30.09
C ALA A 226 0.35 4.70 -30.98
N ALA A 227 -0.33 5.85 -30.86
CA ALA A 227 -1.54 6.14 -31.63
C ALA A 227 -1.28 6.78 -33.02
N ARG A 228 -0.02 7.04 -33.37
CA ARG A 228 0.40 7.61 -34.67
C ARG A 228 0.87 6.56 -35.64
#